data_110e0257fe54f5f79c70d3eb6347c86b
#
_entry.id   110e0257fe54f5f79c70d3eb6347c86b
#
_cell.length_a   1.000
_cell.length_b   1.000
_cell.length_c   1.000
_cell.angle_alpha   90.00
_cell.angle_beta   90.00
_cell.angle_gamma   90.00
#
_symmetry.space_group_name_H-M   'P 1'
#
loop_
_entity.id
_entity.type
_entity.pdbx_description
1 polymer ?
#
loop_
_entity_poly.entity_id
_entity_poly.type
_entity_poly.pdbx_seq_one_letter_code
_entity_poly.pdbx_strand_id
1 'polypeptide(L)'
;MSLAFVTGGSRGLGFESAKGLIKAGHQVVLFAKNEERLQIAAAELNSNYLVVDLENIAQTREVFKAAVEKFGVPEILMLAHGVMSDRLAKTLKATDAEWSRVMTINLDSVFTIVNEVGAKMAEARNGRIIIYSACLGRMSGPGNAGGLAPYRISKAGVNALVRNLSHEVGHGARGLWVDAICPNHSRTDMGGPDAPRSAEEGAETAVWLATRELKT
;
A
#
# COMPACT_ATOMS: atom_id res chain seq x y z
N MET A 1 11.05 18.30 -6.44
CA MET A 1 9.73 18.04 -5.81
C MET A 1 9.14 16.89 -6.62
N SER A 2 9.03 15.69 -6.05
CA SER A 2 8.55 14.52 -6.77
C SER A 2 7.09 14.22 -6.43
N LEU A 3 6.41 13.50 -7.32
CA LEU A 3 5.02 13.10 -7.18
C LEU A 3 4.90 11.75 -6.47
N ALA A 4 4.00 11.66 -5.51
CA ALA A 4 3.67 10.43 -4.79
C ALA A 4 2.19 10.07 -4.92
N PHE A 5 1.90 8.80 -5.20
CA PHE A 5 0.57 8.22 -5.12
C PHE A 5 0.47 7.38 -3.86
N VAL A 6 -0.54 7.64 -3.02
CA VAL A 6 -0.72 6.96 -1.73
C VAL A 6 -2.12 6.36 -1.64
N THR A 7 -2.23 5.04 -1.61
CA THR A 7 -3.49 4.34 -1.40
C THR A 7 -3.80 4.18 0.09
N GLY A 8 -5.08 4.08 0.45
CA GLY A 8 -5.50 4.08 1.85
C GLY A 8 -5.24 5.42 2.56
N GLY A 9 -5.11 6.50 1.78
CA GLY A 9 -4.68 7.82 2.25
C GLY A 9 -5.70 8.60 3.09
N SER A 10 -6.91 8.10 3.28
CA SER A 10 -7.96 8.81 4.02
C SER A 10 -7.83 8.71 5.54
N ARG A 11 -6.98 7.82 6.08
CA ARG A 11 -6.77 7.60 7.52
C ARG A 11 -5.60 6.68 7.82
N GLY A 12 -5.24 6.60 9.10
CA GLY A 12 -4.28 5.63 9.63
C GLY A 12 -2.92 5.69 8.94
N LEU A 13 -2.33 4.53 8.65
CA LEU A 13 -0.98 4.43 8.10
C LEU A 13 -0.80 5.14 6.76
N GLY A 14 -1.79 5.07 5.87
CA GLY A 14 -1.73 5.75 4.57
C GLY A 14 -1.76 7.27 4.71
N PHE A 15 -2.59 7.79 5.61
CA PHE A 15 -2.66 9.21 5.90
C PHE A 15 -1.35 9.74 6.52
N GLU A 16 -0.81 9.04 7.53
CA GLU A 16 0.46 9.44 8.18
C GLU A 16 1.64 9.32 7.20
N SER A 17 1.63 8.33 6.31
CA SER A 17 2.62 8.24 5.24
C SER A 17 2.54 9.43 4.29
N ALA A 18 1.34 9.81 3.86
CA ALA A 18 1.12 10.96 3.00
C ALA A 18 1.60 12.26 3.66
N LYS A 19 1.26 12.45 4.94
CA LYS A 19 1.72 13.58 5.76
C LYS A 19 3.24 13.63 5.86
N GLY A 20 3.89 12.49 6.09
CA GLY A 20 5.35 12.38 6.12
C GLY A 20 6.01 12.72 4.79
N LEU A 21 5.43 12.28 3.67
CA LEU A 21 5.90 12.61 2.32
C LEU A 21 5.76 14.11 2.00
N ILE A 22 4.64 14.72 2.36
CA ILE A 22 4.42 16.16 2.19
C ILE A 22 5.42 16.96 3.02
N LYS A 23 5.66 16.55 4.28
CA LYS A 23 6.69 17.17 5.14
C LYS A 23 8.10 17.05 4.54
N ALA A 24 8.37 16.00 3.78
CA ALA A 24 9.61 15.81 3.03
C ALA A 24 9.65 16.59 1.68
N GLY A 25 8.62 17.37 1.35
CA GLY A 25 8.57 18.22 0.16
C GLY A 25 8.01 17.57 -1.10
N HIS A 26 7.32 16.42 -0.98
CA HIS A 26 6.69 15.75 -2.12
C HIS A 26 5.25 16.21 -2.34
N GLN A 27 4.80 16.21 -3.59
CA GLN A 27 3.38 16.35 -3.94
C GLN A 27 2.70 14.99 -3.79
N VAL A 28 1.51 14.97 -3.19
CA VAL A 28 0.80 13.71 -2.92
C VAL A 28 -0.58 13.71 -3.58
N VAL A 29 -0.96 12.58 -4.17
CA VAL A 29 -2.33 12.26 -4.56
C VAL A 29 -2.81 11.09 -3.70
N LEU A 30 -3.92 11.30 -2.99
CA LEU A 30 -4.54 10.32 -2.10
C LEU A 30 -5.57 9.46 -2.85
N PHE A 31 -5.62 8.17 -2.52
CA PHE A 31 -6.61 7.23 -3.08
C PHE A 31 -7.30 6.48 -1.94
N ALA A 32 -8.62 6.48 -1.91
CA ALA A 32 -9.43 5.67 -1.00
C ALA A 32 -10.89 5.53 -1.50
N LYS A 33 -11.66 4.63 -0.87
CA LYS A 33 -13.06 4.34 -1.25
C LYS A 33 -14.05 5.37 -0.71
N ASN A 34 -13.89 5.80 0.54
CA ASN A 34 -14.81 6.72 1.19
C ASN A 34 -14.48 8.17 0.82
N GLU A 35 -15.33 8.79 0.00
CA GLU A 35 -15.10 10.12 -0.55
C GLU A 35 -15.08 11.19 0.54
N GLU A 36 -16.03 11.20 1.46
CA GLU A 36 -16.13 12.20 2.52
C GLU A 36 -14.86 12.24 3.38
N ARG A 37 -14.39 11.07 3.86
CA ARG A 37 -13.14 10.97 4.64
C ARG A 37 -11.92 11.37 3.81
N LEU A 38 -11.94 11.05 2.52
CA LEU A 38 -10.84 11.36 1.63
C LEU A 38 -10.75 12.87 1.34
N GLN A 39 -11.90 13.55 1.21
CA GLN A 39 -11.97 15.01 1.09
C GLN A 39 -11.42 15.71 2.33
N ILE A 40 -11.80 15.26 3.54
CA ILE A 40 -11.28 15.79 4.80
C ILE A 40 -9.77 15.62 4.87
N ALA A 41 -9.26 14.42 4.59
CA ALA A 41 -7.83 14.14 4.60
C ALA A 41 -7.06 14.98 3.57
N ALA A 42 -7.60 15.11 2.37
CA ALA A 42 -6.99 15.91 1.31
C ALA A 42 -6.97 17.41 1.65
N ALA A 43 -8.03 17.92 2.27
CA ALA A 43 -8.08 19.31 2.74
C ALA A 43 -7.05 19.56 3.84
N GLU A 44 -6.94 18.66 4.84
CA GLU A 44 -5.94 18.76 5.93
C GLU A 44 -4.51 18.76 5.40
N LEU A 45 -4.22 17.91 4.40
CA LEU A 45 -2.89 17.76 3.83
C LEU A 45 -2.61 18.70 2.64
N ASN A 46 -3.57 19.52 2.24
CA ASN A 46 -3.50 20.34 1.01
C ASN A 46 -3.04 19.51 -0.19
N SER A 47 -3.67 18.36 -0.41
CA SER A 47 -3.31 17.38 -1.42
C SER A 47 -4.44 17.12 -2.42
N ASN A 48 -4.10 16.57 -3.58
CA ASN A 48 -5.09 16.04 -4.51
C ASN A 48 -5.60 14.67 -4.05
N TYR A 49 -6.77 14.28 -4.55
CA TYR A 49 -7.31 12.96 -4.27
C TYR A 49 -8.13 12.38 -5.45
N LEU A 50 -8.26 11.07 -5.47
CA LEU A 50 -9.17 10.32 -6.35
C LEU A 50 -9.86 9.21 -5.57
N VAL A 51 -11.16 9.07 -5.78
CA VAL A 51 -11.96 8.00 -5.18
C VAL A 51 -11.77 6.72 -5.97
N VAL A 52 -11.49 5.61 -5.27
CA VAL A 52 -11.35 4.29 -5.89
C VAL A 52 -11.83 3.19 -4.94
N ASP A 53 -12.66 2.29 -5.45
CA ASP A 53 -12.98 1.03 -4.77
C ASP A 53 -12.03 -0.07 -5.24
N LEU A 54 -11.07 -0.40 -4.39
CA LEU A 54 -10.06 -1.42 -4.70
C LEU A 54 -10.60 -2.86 -4.73
N GLU A 55 -11.86 -3.07 -4.39
CA GLU A 55 -12.58 -4.32 -4.60
C GLU A 55 -13.05 -4.47 -6.06
N ASN A 56 -13.16 -3.34 -6.79
CA ASN A 56 -13.46 -3.32 -8.21
C ASN A 56 -12.16 -3.15 -9.02
N ILE A 57 -11.63 -4.27 -9.52
CA ILE A 57 -10.34 -4.30 -10.23
C ILE A 57 -10.38 -3.51 -11.56
N ALA A 58 -11.51 -3.54 -12.28
CA ALA A 58 -11.65 -2.77 -13.52
C ALA A 58 -11.60 -1.26 -13.22
N GLN A 59 -12.37 -0.79 -12.23
CA GLN A 59 -12.33 0.60 -11.78
C GLN A 59 -10.95 0.99 -11.26
N THR A 60 -10.28 0.10 -10.51
CA THR A 60 -8.91 0.34 -10.02
C THR A 60 -7.98 0.67 -11.19
N ARG A 61 -7.97 -0.13 -12.24
CA ARG A 61 -7.15 0.09 -13.43
C ARG A 61 -7.44 1.44 -14.08
N GLU A 62 -8.71 1.73 -14.34
CA GLU A 62 -9.13 2.98 -14.98
C GLU A 62 -8.75 4.22 -14.16
N VAL A 63 -8.98 4.19 -12.84
CA VAL A 63 -8.64 5.31 -11.95
C VAL A 63 -7.12 5.57 -11.93
N PHE A 64 -6.29 4.53 -11.85
CA PHE A 64 -4.83 4.71 -11.83
C PHE A 64 -4.28 5.11 -13.19
N LYS A 65 -4.86 4.64 -14.29
CA LYS A 65 -4.53 5.12 -15.64
C LYS A 65 -4.86 6.62 -15.76
N ALA A 66 -6.07 7.04 -15.40
CA ALA A 66 -6.47 8.45 -15.42
C ALA A 66 -5.63 9.32 -14.46
N ALA A 67 -5.21 8.78 -13.31
CA ALA A 67 -4.33 9.47 -12.39
C ALA A 67 -2.98 9.78 -13.03
N VAL A 68 -2.37 8.82 -13.72
CA VAL A 68 -1.11 9.03 -14.43
C VAL A 68 -1.27 10.03 -15.60
N GLU A 69 -2.37 9.97 -16.32
CA GLU A 69 -2.67 10.94 -17.39
C GLU A 69 -2.83 12.35 -16.85
N LYS A 70 -3.48 12.50 -15.68
CA LYS A 70 -3.78 13.81 -15.07
C LYS A 70 -2.60 14.42 -14.33
N PHE A 71 -1.86 13.63 -13.57
CA PHE A 71 -0.84 14.11 -12.64
C PHE A 71 0.59 13.77 -13.08
N GLY A 72 0.77 12.88 -14.04
CA GLY A 72 2.06 12.34 -14.45
C GLY A 72 2.42 11.03 -13.77
N VAL A 73 3.53 10.43 -14.18
CA VAL A 73 4.07 9.19 -13.59
C VAL A 73 4.66 9.53 -12.21
N PRO A 74 4.21 8.88 -11.12
CA PRO A 74 4.75 9.16 -9.80
C PRO A 74 6.17 8.60 -9.65
N GLU A 75 7.00 9.26 -8.85
CA GLU A 75 8.28 8.75 -8.40
C GLU A 75 8.15 7.89 -7.14
N ILE A 76 7.04 8.05 -6.40
CA ILE A 76 6.74 7.25 -5.20
C ILE A 76 5.34 6.66 -5.34
N LEU A 77 5.27 5.33 -5.33
CA LEU A 77 4.01 4.58 -5.27
C LEU A 77 3.93 3.87 -3.92
N MET A 78 3.08 4.38 -3.04
CA MET A 78 2.90 3.85 -1.69
C MET A 78 1.54 3.16 -1.56
N LEU A 79 1.55 1.84 -1.46
CA LEU A 79 0.35 1.03 -1.34
C LEU A 79 0.11 0.66 0.13
N ALA A 80 -0.63 1.54 0.84
CA ALA A 80 -0.90 1.42 2.27
C ALA A 80 -2.32 0.90 2.57
N HIS A 81 -3.08 0.53 1.56
CA HIS A 81 -4.41 -0.04 1.73
C HIS A 81 -4.38 -1.51 2.17
N GLY A 82 -5.48 -1.93 2.76
CA GLY A 82 -5.72 -3.32 3.09
C GLY A 82 -6.91 -3.47 4.03
N VAL A 83 -7.42 -4.69 4.07
CA VAL A 83 -8.51 -5.08 4.97
C VAL A 83 -8.11 -6.32 5.75
N MET A 84 -8.55 -6.39 6.99
CA MET A 84 -8.42 -7.60 7.82
C MET A 84 -9.52 -8.58 7.42
N SER A 85 -9.22 -9.86 7.48
CA SER A 85 -10.26 -10.89 7.40
C SER A 85 -11.03 -10.98 8.73
N ASP A 86 -12.25 -11.50 8.67
CA ASP A 86 -13.01 -11.87 9.85
C ASP A 86 -12.15 -12.74 10.78
N ARG A 87 -12.24 -12.49 12.09
CA ARG A 87 -11.50 -13.25 13.12
C ARG A 87 -11.81 -14.74 13.08
N LEU A 88 -13.01 -15.11 12.64
CA LEU A 88 -13.45 -16.49 12.49
C LEU A 88 -13.04 -17.14 11.16
N ALA A 89 -12.47 -16.36 10.24
CA ALA A 89 -12.04 -16.84 8.92
C ALA A 89 -10.77 -17.72 9.02
N LYS A 90 -10.94 -18.90 9.61
CA LYS A 90 -9.96 -20.00 9.54
C LYS A 90 -10.11 -20.71 8.21
N THR A 91 -9.05 -21.35 7.70
CA THR A 91 -9.04 -22.01 6.39
C THR A 91 -10.25 -22.92 6.14
N LEU A 92 -10.65 -23.70 7.15
CA LEU A 92 -11.79 -24.62 7.05
C LEU A 92 -13.17 -23.97 7.28
N LYS A 93 -13.21 -22.66 7.54
CA LYS A 93 -14.45 -21.92 7.88
C LYS A 93 -14.62 -20.60 7.13
N ALA A 94 -13.59 -20.14 6.43
CA ALA A 94 -13.70 -18.94 5.61
C ALA A 94 -14.68 -19.20 4.47
N THR A 95 -15.53 -18.23 4.20
CA THR A 95 -16.43 -18.27 3.02
C THR A 95 -15.69 -17.79 1.78
N ASP A 96 -16.15 -18.25 0.61
CA ASP A 96 -15.60 -17.77 -0.68
C ASP A 96 -15.74 -16.26 -0.84
N ALA A 97 -16.81 -15.68 -0.33
CA ALA A 97 -17.02 -14.22 -0.35
C ALA A 97 -15.95 -13.48 0.47
N GLU A 98 -15.67 -13.93 1.69
CA GLU A 98 -14.65 -13.32 2.55
C GLU A 98 -13.24 -13.55 1.97
N TRP A 99 -12.98 -14.74 1.44
CA TRP A 99 -11.75 -15.03 0.72
C TRP A 99 -11.55 -14.06 -0.45
N SER A 100 -12.53 -13.96 -1.36
CA SER A 100 -12.48 -13.11 -2.52
C SER A 100 -12.30 -11.65 -2.15
N ARG A 101 -13.08 -11.12 -1.19
CA ARG A 101 -12.99 -9.75 -0.72
C ARG A 101 -11.57 -9.40 -0.25
N VAL A 102 -10.98 -10.24 0.60
CA VAL A 102 -9.66 -9.96 1.16
C VAL A 102 -8.56 -10.12 0.12
N MET A 103 -8.61 -11.17 -0.71
CA MET A 103 -7.62 -11.37 -1.77
C MET A 103 -7.69 -10.26 -2.81
N THR A 104 -8.87 -9.87 -3.25
CA THR A 104 -9.05 -8.79 -4.22
C THR A 104 -8.48 -7.46 -3.71
N ILE A 105 -8.84 -7.06 -2.48
CA ILE A 105 -8.36 -5.79 -1.95
C ILE A 105 -6.87 -5.83 -1.60
N ASN A 106 -6.37 -6.90 -0.98
CA ASN A 106 -5.03 -6.93 -0.43
C ASN A 106 -3.95 -7.38 -1.42
N LEU A 107 -4.31 -8.11 -2.47
CA LEU A 107 -3.35 -8.70 -3.41
C LEU A 107 -3.64 -8.34 -4.87
N ASP A 108 -4.85 -8.61 -5.38
CA ASP A 108 -5.16 -8.39 -6.79
C ASP A 108 -5.11 -6.91 -7.17
N SER A 109 -5.64 -6.03 -6.30
CA SER A 109 -5.55 -4.58 -6.50
C SER A 109 -4.10 -4.08 -6.44
N VAL A 110 -3.28 -4.63 -5.55
CA VAL A 110 -1.84 -4.32 -5.46
C VAL A 110 -1.16 -4.69 -6.78
N PHE A 111 -1.39 -5.90 -7.28
CA PHE A 111 -0.88 -6.33 -8.58
C PHE A 111 -1.35 -5.40 -9.70
N THR A 112 -2.64 -5.06 -9.75
CA THR A 112 -3.23 -4.21 -10.78
C THR A 112 -2.59 -2.81 -10.79
N ILE A 113 -2.43 -2.19 -9.63
CA ILE A 113 -1.81 -0.86 -9.51
C ILE A 113 -0.33 -0.90 -9.90
N VAL A 114 0.40 -1.92 -9.44
CA VAL A 114 1.82 -2.10 -9.80
C VAL A 114 1.96 -2.35 -11.30
N ASN A 115 1.09 -3.15 -11.89
CA ASN A 115 1.10 -3.42 -13.32
C ASN A 115 0.81 -2.15 -14.16
N GLU A 116 -0.14 -1.31 -13.72
CA GLU A 116 -0.53 -0.08 -14.43
C GLU A 116 0.46 1.07 -14.22
N VAL A 117 0.82 1.35 -12.98
CA VAL A 117 1.65 2.51 -12.61
C VAL A 117 3.13 2.14 -12.57
N GLY A 118 3.46 1.00 -11.94
CA GLY A 118 4.82 0.53 -11.77
C GLY A 118 5.52 0.24 -13.09
N ALA A 119 4.78 -0.24 -14.12
CA ALA A 119 5.32 -0.40 -15.48
C ALA A 119 5.84 0.93 -16.04
N LYS A 120 5.07 2.01 -15.90
CA LYS A 120 5.46 3.36 -16.36
C LYS A 120 6.63 3.93 -15.53
N MET A 121 6.68 3.64 -14.22
CA MET A 121 7.83 4.00 -13.37
C MET A 121 9.10 3.25 -13.80
N ALA A 122 8.97 1.99 -14.19
CA ALA A 122 10.09 1.19 -14.69
C ALA A 122 10.61 1.70 -16.06
N GLU A 123 9.71 2.12 -16.96
CA GLU A 123 10.06 2.78 -18.22
C GLU A 123 10.79 4.10 -17.98
N ALA A 124 10.32 4.90 -17.01
CA ALA A 124 10.95 6.16 -16.59
C ALA A 124 12.30 5.94 -15.88
N ARG A 125 12.62 4.72 -15.46
CA ARG A 125 13.82 4.35 -14.70
C ARG A 125 14.03 5.20 -13.45
N ASN A 126 12.96 5.60 -12.81
CA ASN A 126 12.98 6.43 -11.62
C ASN A 126 11.78 6.11 -10.75
N GLY A 127 12.02 5.63 -9.55
CA GLY A 127 10.93 5.47 -8.61
C GLY A 127 11.16 4.48 -7.48
N ARG A 128 10.19 4.50 -6.59
CA ARG A 128 10.11 3.64 -5.41
C ARG A 128 8.68 3.14 -5.23
N ILE A 129 8.53 1.85 -5.14
CA ILE A 129 7.27 1.19 -4.83
C ILE A 129 7.38 0.64 -3.41
N ILE A 130 6.57 1.15 -2.48
CA ILE A 130 6.52 0.70 -1.10
C ILE A 130 5.15 0.08 -0.84
N ILE A 131 5.12 -1.18 -0.43
CA ILE A 131 3.88 -1.93 -0.21
C ILE A 131 3.77 -2.34 1.25
N TYR A 132 2.65 -1.99 1.88
CA TYR A 132 2.34 -2.41 3.24
C TYR A 132 1.95 -3.88 3.29
N SER A 133 2.85 -4.70 3.80
CA SER A 133 2.64 -6.09 4.14
C SER A 133 2.35 -6.25 5.65
N ALA A 134 2.58 -7.41 6.20
CA ALA A 134 2.46 -7.70 7.62
C ALA A 134 3.38 -8.85 8.03
N CYS A 135 3.80 -8.84 9.30
CA CYS A 135 4.51 -10.00 9.89
C CYS A 135 3.67 -11.29 9.81
N LEU A 136 2.35 -11.16 9.78
CA LEU A 136 1.41 -12.28 9.62
C LEU A 136 1.46 -12.94 8.23
N GLY A 137 2.09 -12.33 7.24
CA GLY A 137 2.39 -12.90 5.92
C GLY A 137 3.73 -13.64 5.84
N ARG A 138 4.46 -13.79 6.95
CA ARG A 138 5.72 -14.55 6.98
C ARG A 138 5.45 -16.04 6.95
N MET A 139 6.34 -16.79 6.31
CA MET A 139 6.30 -18.25 6.29
C MET A 139 6.99 -18.88 7.50
N SER A 140 7.81 -18.11 8.22
CA SER A 140 8.57 -18.56 9.41
C SER A 140 8.74 -17.42 10.41
N GLY A 141 9.12 -17.77 11.64
CA GLY A 141 9.41 -16.82 12.72
C GLY A 141 8.20 -16.35 13.51
N PRO A 142 8.35 -15.33 14.37
CA PRO A 142 7.26 -14.81 15.21
C PRO A 142 6.06 -14.37 14.39
N GLY A 143 4.85 -14.62 14.91
CA GLY A 143 3.59 -14.33 14.20
C GLY A 143 3.12 -15.44 13.26
N ASN A 144 3.90 -16.50 13.11
CA ASN A 144 3.50 -17.68 12.34
C ASN A 144 2.55 -18.57 13.18
N ALA A 145 1.27 -18.28 13.08
CA ALA A 145 0.19 -19.02 13.75
C ALA A 145 -1.01 -19.16 12.81
N GLY A 146 -1.93 -20.08 13.11
CA GLY A 146 -3.15 -20.27 12.34
C GLY A 146 -4.18 -19.12 12.56
N GLY A 147 -5.26 -19.16 11.79
CA GLY A 147 -6.34 -18.15 11.79
C GLY A 147 -6.10 -17.00 10.81
N LEU A 148 -7.11 -16.18 10.61
CA LEU A 148 -7.09 -15.06 9.66
C LEU A 148 -6.61 -15.48 8.26
N ALA A 149 -7.05 -16.65 7.78
CA ALA A 149 -6.47 -17.30 6.62
C ALA A 149 -6.40 -16.42 5.36
N PRO A 150 -7.49 -15.74 4.92
CA PRO A 150 -7.42 -14.88 3.75
C PRO A 150 -6.41 -13.75 3.93
N TYR A 151 -6.38 -13.10 5.10
CA TYR A 151 -5.45 -12.02 5.39
C TYR A 151 -3.99 -12.48 5.33
N ARG A 152 -3.65 -13.56 6.06
CA ARG A 152 -2.28 -14.08 6.08
C ARG A 152 -1.80 -14.48 4.70
N ILE A 153 -2.66 -15.16 3.94
CA ILE A 153 -2.32 -15.62 2.59
C ILE A 153 -2.17 -14.43 1.66
N SER A 154 -3.05 -13.43 1.72
CA SER A 154 -2.90 -12.22 0.92
C SER A 154 -1.57 -11.48 1.21
N LYS A 155 -1.16 -11.38 2.48
CA LYS A 155 0.10 -10.71 2.84
C LYS A 155 1.34 -11.55 2.51
N ALA A 156 1.24 -12.89 2.53
CA ALA A 156 2.26 -13.77 1.97
C ALA A 156 2.38 -13.60 0.44
N GLY A 157 1.24 -13.49 -0.25
CA GLY A 157 1.19 -13.17 -1.68
C GLY A 157 1.85 -11.83 -2.01
N VAL A 158 1.58 -10.78 -1.22
CA VAL A 158 2.26 -9.49 -1.34
C VAL A 158 3.78 -9.62 -1.19
N ASN A 159 4.26 -10.38 -0.20
CA ASN A 159 5.70 -10.61 -0.01
C ASN A 159 6.32 -11.33 -1.22
N ALA A 160 5.61 -12.31 -1.78
CA ALA A 160 6.05 -13.02 -2.99
C ALA A 160 6.07 -12.09 -4.22
N LEU A 161 5.03 -11.27 -4.40
CA LEU A 161 4.93 -10.28 -5.46
C LEU A 161 6.11 -9.28 -5.41
N VAL A 162 6.37 -8.70 -4.23
CA VAL A 162 7.47 -7.75 -4.05
C VAL A 162 8.82 -8.39 -4.35
N ARG A 163 9.07 -9.60 -3.86
CA ARG A 163 10.29 -10.34 -4.15
C ARG A 163 10.47 -10.56 -5.65
N ASN A 164 9.43 -11.04 -6.34
CA ASN A 164 9.47 -11.28 -7.77
C ASN A 164 9.74 -9.99 -8.54
N LEU A 165 8.97 -8.94 -8.28
CA LEU A 165 9.13 -7.64 -8.94
C LEU A 165 10.50 -7.02 -8.69
N SER A 166 11.04 -7.12 -7.47
CA SER A 166 12.37 -6.61 -7.14
C SER A 166 13.46 -7.27 -8.00
N HIS A 167 13.37 -8.58 -8.25
CA HIS A 167 14.25 -9.29 -9.18
C HIS A 167 14.06 -8.82 -10.64
N GLU A 168 12.83 -8.69 -11.09
CA GLU A 168 12.51 -8.24 -12.46
C GLU A 168 13.09 -6.86 -12.77
N VAL A 169 13.06 -5.95 -11.80
CA VAL A 169 13.62 -4.59 -11.93
C VAL A 169 15.09 -4.48 -11.53
N GLY A 170 15.76 -5.60 -11.24
CA GLY A 170 17.19 -5.67 -10.95
C GLY A 170 17.60 -5.03 -9.62
N HIS A 171 16.77 -5.14 -8.57
CA HIS A 171 17.06 -4.62 -7.23
C HIS A 171 17.50 -3.15 -7.21
N GLY A 172 16.86 -2.31 -8.00
CA GLY A 172 17.17 -0.89 -8.11
C GLY A 172 18.20 -0.53 -9.20
N ALA A 173 18.91 -1.49 -9.77
CA ALA A 173 19.90 -1.23 -10.82
C ALA A 173 19.32 -0.58 -12.09
N ARG A 174 18.00 -0.69 -12.26
CA ARG A 174 17.27 -0.05 -13.36
C ARG A 174 16.53 1.23 -12.94
N GLY A 175 16.86 1.79 -11.76
CA GLY A 175 16.26 3.02 -11.25
C GLY A 175 14.92 2.83 -10.55
N LEU A 176 14.42 1.61 -10.40
CA LEU A 176 13.18 1.32 -9.66
C LEU A 176 13.47 0.41 -8.46
N TRP A 177 13.08 0.88 -7.27
CA TRP A 177 13.22 0.16 -6.02
C TRP A 177 11.87 -0.33 -5.54
N VAL A 178 11.81 -1.56 -5.02
CA VAL A 178 10.57 -2.18 -4.57
C VAL A 178 10.76 -2.79 -3.20
N ASP A 179 9.98 -2.31 -2.23
CA ASP A 179 10.07 -2.70 -0.83
C ASP A 179 8.71 -3.13 -0.27
N ALA A 180 8.69 -4.19 0.53
CA ALA A 180 7.57 -4.53 1.39
C ALA A 180 7.91 -4.20 2.84
N ILE A 181 7.00 -3.55 3.55
CA ILE A 181 7.19 -3.24 4.97
C ILE A 181 6.11 -3.86 5.85
N CYS A 182 6.47 -4.18 7.07
CA CYS A 182 5.52 -4.48 8.13
C CYS A 182 5.51 -3.31 9.12
N PRO A 183 4.38 -2.58 9.27
CA PRO A 183 4.29 -1.43 10.19
C PRO A 183 4.24 -1.88 11.65
N ASN A 184 4.26 -3.18 11.90
CA ASN A 184 3.90 -3.80 13.17
C ASN A 184 2.45 -3.49 13.59
N HIS A 185 2.11 -3.74 14.85
CA HIS A 185 0.77 -3.50 15.37
C HIS A 185 0.62 -2.02 15.74
N SER A 186 -0.08 -1.27 14.88
CA SER A 186 -0.25 0.18 14.98
C SER A 186 -1.70 0.55 15.24
N ARG A 187 -1.92 1.61 16.03
CA ARG A 187 -3.26 2.15 16.39
C ARG A 187 -3.91 2.74 15.14
N THR A 188 -4.79 1.97 14.56
CA THR A 188 -5.64 2.26 13.40
C THR A 188 -6.97 1.57 13.62
N ASP A 189 -7.96 1.83 12.79
CA ASP A 189 -9.23 1.09 12.85
C ASP A 189 -9.02 -0.44 12.73
N MET A 190 -8.00 -0.87 12.00
CA MET A 190 -7.64 -2.28 11.87
C MET A 190 -6.90 -2.82 13.09
N GLY A 191 -5.99 -2.05 13.65
CA GLY A 191 -5.15 -2.46 14.77
C GLY A 191 -5.80 -2.32 16.14
N GLY A 192 -6.82 -1.49 16.24
CA GLY A 192 -7.49 -1.17 17.50
C GLY A 192 -6.74 -0.15 18.37
N PRO A 193 -7.40 0.35 19.44
CA PRO A 193 -6.86 1.42 20.28
C PRO A 193 -5.67 0.96 21.15
N ASP A 194 -5.60 -0.33 21.48
CA ASP A 194 -4.58 -0.89 22.38
C ASP A 194 -3.29 -1.29 21.68
N ALA A 195 -3.18 -1.03 20.37
CA ALA A 195 -1.96 -1.32 19.65
C ALA A 195 -0.78 -0.48 20.17
N PRO A 196 0.42 -1.07 20.34
CA PRO A 196 1.54 -0.41 21.03
C PRO A 196 2.09 0.80 20.28
N ARG A 197 2.02 0.81 18.96
CA ARG A 197 2.55 1.89 18.12
C ARG A 197 1.45 2.84 17.67
N SER A 198 1.77 4.14 17.54
CA SER A 198 0.88 5.07 16.83
C SER A 198 0.86 4.77 15.31
N ALA A 199 -0.10 5.33 14.60
CA ALA A 199 -0.10 5.26 13.14
C ALA A 199 1.10 6.01 12.53
N GLU A 200 1.51 7.12 13.14
CA GLU A 200 2.69 7.89 12.76
C GLU A 200 3.97 7.04 12.87
N GLU A 201 4.23 6.43 14.04
CA GLU A 201 5.36 5.50 14.24
C GLU A 201 5.32 4.32 13.25
N GLY A 202 4.11 3.81 12.94
CA GLY A 202 3.93 2.73 11.96
C GLY A 202 4.27 3.14 10.53
N ALA A 203 4.16 4.43 10.20
CA ALA A 203 4.45 4.97 8.88
C ALA A 203 5.94 5.36 8.68
N GLU A 204 6.71 5.57 9.74
CA GLU A 204 8.10 6.06 9.68
C GLU A 204 8.99 5.28 8.70
N THR A 205 8.98 3.94 8.77
CA THR A 205 9.79 3.11 7.89
C THR A 205 9.41 3.28 6.41
N ALA A 206 8.11 3.39 6.10
CA ALA A 206 7.65 3.59 4.74
C ALA A 206 8.08 4.95 4.19
N VAL A 207 7.95 6.01 5.00
CA VAL A 207 8.40 7.36 4.64
C VAL A 207 9.91 7.38 4.45
N TRP A 208 10.68 6.78 5.36
CA TRP A 208 12.13 6.68 5.23
C TRP A 208 12.54 5.94 3.95
N LEU A 209 11.94 4.80 3.63
CA LEU A 209 12.22 4.07 2.39
C LEU A 209 11.92 4.92 1.15
N ALA A 210 10.85 5.72 1.19
CA ALA A 210 10.45 6.58 0.10
C ALA A 210 11.38 7.80 -0.08
N THR A 211 12.01 8.29 0.99
CA THR A 211 12.74 9.57 1.00
C THR A 211 14.24 9.46 1.19
N ARG A 212 14.74 8.28 1.62
CA ARG A 212 16.19 8.06 1.84
C ARG A 212 17.01 8.32 0.58
N GLU A 213 18.19 8.87 0.74
CA GLU A 213 19.17 8.93 -0.35
C GLU A 213 19.62 7.52 -0.73
N LEU A 214 19.66 7.26 -2.03
CA LEU A 214 20.20 6.01 -2.56
C LEU A 214 21.68 6.23 -2.81
N LYS A 215 22.53 5.51 -2.10
CA LYS A 215 23.96 5.44 -2.46
C LYS A 215 24.05 4.58 -3.72
N THR A 216 24.40 5.20 -4.82
CA THR A 216 24.78 4.54 -6.08
C THR A 216 26.08 3.78 -5.91
#